data_57444e537b5402c8c2609514fe2f13be
#
_entry.id   57444e537b5402c8c2609514fe2f13be
#
_cell.length_a   1.000
_cell.length_b   1.000
_cell.length_c   1.000
_cell.angle_alpha   90.00
_cell.angle_beta   90.00
_cell.angle_gamma   90.00
#
_symmetry.space_group_name_H-M   'P 1'
#
loop_
_entity.id
_entity.type
_entity.pdbx_description
1 polymer ?
#
loop_
_entity_poly.entity_id
_entity_poly.type
_entity_poly.pdbx_seq_one_letter_code
_entity_poly.pdbx_strand_id
1 'polypeptide(L)'
;MKLSRRSLIRKLSIGMGVMSINLPGFANEFRDETREKKVNSSNSFNMSGYAAPKMDRVRVGIIGLGNRGEEAVRRLCYIDGLDIVALCDKYSDRTEKCRTAVVDKKLPDPKTFSGSEDAWKGLCDMDLDLVYICTPWHWHTPMAIYSMKAGKHVAVEVPVTQSMDECWELVETSEN
;
A
#
# COMPACT_ATOMS: atom_id res chain seq x y z
N MET A 1 40.89 24.40 6.89
CA MET A 1 40.91 22.92 6.94
C MET A 1 39.46 22.44 7.06
N LYS A 2 38.81 22.00 5.99
CA LYS A 2 37.39 21.55 6.03
C LYS A 2 37.33 20.10 6.50
N LEU A 3 36.75 19.86 7.68
CA LEU A 3 36.52 18.52 8.20
C LEU A 3 35.39 17.84 7.40
N SER A 4 35.64 16.64 6.87
CA SER A 4 34.61 15.87 6.18
C SER A 4 33.56 15.30 7.15
N ARG A 5 32.33 15.15 6.70
CA ARG A 5 31.23 14.59 7.52
C ARG A 5 31.59 13.23 8.15
N ARG A 6 32.37 12.40 7.47
CA ARG A 6 32.85 11.11 7.97
C ARG A 6 33.84 11.24 9.15
N SER A 7 34.70 12.29 9.15
CA SER A 7 35.68 12.51 10.24
C SER A 7 34.99 13.06 11.49
N LEU A 8 33.85 13.78 11.34
CA LEU A 8 33.05 14.29 12.45
C LEU A 8 32.35 13.16 13.20
N ILE A 9 31.71 12.24 12.45
CA ILE A 9 31.02 11.08 13.02
C ILE A 9 31.99 10.16 13.76
N ARG A 10 33.20 9.94 13.18
CA ARG A 10 34.22 9.08 13.80
C ARG A 10 34.82 9.68 15.08
N LYS A 11 34.82 11.01 15.24
CA LYS A 11 35.30 11.69 16.46
C LYS A 11 34.22 11.74 17.55
N LEU A 12 32.94 11.74 17.20
CA LEU A 12 31.82 11.67 18.13
C LEU A 12 31.63 10.27 18.76
N SER A 13 31.97 9.21 18.02
CA SER A 13 31.86 7.83 18.54
C SER A 13 33.01 7.41 19.47
N ILE A 14 34.12 8.16 19.55
CA ILE A 14 35.25 7.86 20.43
C ILE A 14 35.10 8.57 21.79
N GLY A 15 34.17 9.53 21.93
CA GLY A 15 33.96 10.30 23.16
C GLY A 15 32.91 9.78 24.13
N MET A 16 32.14 8.73 23.75
CA MET A 16 31.17 8.08 24.62
C MET A 16 31.73 6.77 25.18
N GLY A 17 32.83 6.89 25.90
CA GLY A 17 33.32 5.83 26.79
C GLY A 17 32.39 5.71 28.01
N VAL A 18 31.72 4.60 28.00
CA VAL A 18 31.18 3.86 29.16
C VAL A 18 31.11 4.63 30.49
N MET A 19 30.05 5.36 30.70
CA MET A 19 29.55 5.60 32.05
C MET A 19 28.37 4.65 32.25
N SER A 20 28.65 3.47 32.80
CA SER A 20 27.63 2.55 33.31
C SER A 20 27.02 3.19 34.55
N ILE A 21 26.02 4.01 34.39
CA ILE A 21 25.16 4.42 35.47
C ILE A 21 24.16 3.27 35.67
N ASN A 22 24.46 2.42 36.67
CA ASN A 22 23.49 1.47 37.20
C ASN A 22 22.38 2.28 37.90
N LEU A 23 21.31 2.60 37.15
CA LEU A 23 20.05 3.06 37.70
C LEU A 23 19.12 1.83 37.79
N PRO A 24 18.93 1.24 38.98
CA PRO A 24 17.93 0.19 39.13
C PRO A 24 16.56 0.86 39.10
N GLY A 25 15.82 0.65 38.01
CA GLY A 25 14.45 1.15 37.86
C GLY A 25 14.04 1.50 36.44
N PHE A 26 14.95 1.91 35.57
CA PHE A 26 14.59 2.32 34.19
C PHE A 26 14.63 1.20 33.14
N ALA A 27 15.14 0.03 33.48
CA ALA A 27 15.26 -1.09 32.53
C ALA A 27 14.02 -1.99 32.47
N ASN A 28 13.05 -1.81 33.37
CA ASN A 28 11.86 -2.68 33.42
C ASN A 28 10.61 -2.08 32.76
N GLU A 29 10.59 -0.78 32.46
CA GLU A 29 9.40 -0.17 31.84
C GLU A 29 9.36 -0.27 30.29
N PHE A 30 10.47 -0.63 29.66
CA PHE A 30 10.52 -0.84 28.20
C PHE A 30 10.47 -2.32 27.78
N ARG A 31 10.20 -3.23 28.72
CA ARG A 31 10.29 -4.68 28.47
C ARG A 31 8.97 -5.41 28.44
N ASP A 32 7.86 -4.71 28.50
CA ASP A 32 6.58 -5.41 28.68
C ASP A 32 5.45 -4.83 27.84
N GLU A 33 5.60 -4.87 26.51
CA GLU A 33 4.46 -4.86 25.59
C GLU A 33 4.79 -5.42 24.19
N THR A 34 5.96 -6.00 23.98
CA THR A 34 6.08 -6.98 22.90
C THR A 34 5.46 -8.28 23.39
N ARG A 35 4.13 -8.28 23.44
CA ARG A 35 3.37 -9.50 23.53
C ARG A 35 3.77 -10.34 22.32
N GLU A 36 4.71 -11.26 22.54
CA GLU A 36 4.97 -12.34 21.60
C GLU A 36 3.64 -13.07 21.39
N LYS A 37 2.84 -12.60 20.41
CA LYS A 37 1.86 -13.47 19.80
C LYS A 37 2.69 -14.64 19.29
N LYS A 38 2.65 -15.76 20.03
CA LYS A 38 3.13 -17.04 19.53
C LYS A 38 2.46 -17.22 18.17
N VAL A 39 3.20 -16.91 17.12
CA VAL A 39 2.86 -17.34 15.78
C VAL A 39 2.89 -18.85 15.88
N ASN A 40 1.71 -19.46 15.98
CA ASN A 40 1.59 -20.90 15.83
C ASN A 40 2.06 -21.22 14.41
N SER A 41 3.32 -21.59 14.27
CA SER A 41 3.95 -22.02 13.03
C SER A 41 3.45 -23.40 12.63
N SER A 42 2.15 -23.52 12.38
CA SER A 42 1.58 -24.67 11.72
C SER A 42 1.24 -24.26 10.28
N ASN A 43 2.15 -24.55 9.34
CA ASN A 43 1.91 -24.50 7.87
C ASN A 43 1.18 -23.23 7.36
N SER A 44 1.54 -22.05 7.85
CA SER A 44 1.01 -20.82 7.25
C SER A 44 1.76 -20.56 5.95
N PHE A 45 1.02 -20.37 4.87
CA PHE A 45 1.54 -19.87 3.62
C PHE A 45 2.26 -18.53 3.89
N ASN A 46 3.41 -18.34 3.25
CA ASN A 46 4.20 -17.12 3.38
C ASN A 46 4.32 -16.47 2.01
N MET A 47 3.96 -15.20 1.91
CA MET A 47 4.02 -14.43 0.66
C MET A 47 5.44 -14.13 0.17
N SER A 48 6.48 -14.42 0.98
CA SER A 48 7.87 -14.24 0.57
C SER A 48 8.19 -15.10 -0.65
N GLY A 49 8.58 -14.46 -1.73
CA GLY A 49 8.87 -15.13 -3.00
C GLY A 49 7.65 -15.54 -3.83
N TYR A 50 6.44 -15.18 -3.39
CA TYR A 50 5.25 -15.39 -4.21
C TYR A 50 5.34 -14.59 -5.51
N ALA A 51 4.97 -15.24 -6.61
CA ALA A 51 4.79 -14.62 -7.92
C ALA A 51 3.44 -15.05 -8.48
N ALA A 52 2.63 -14.07 -8.88
CA ALA A 52 1.37 -14.35 -9.55
C ALA A 52 1.60 -15.14 -10.85
N PRO A 53 0.69 -16.04 -11.23
CA PRO A 53 0.74 -16.71 -12.52
C PRO A 53 0.84 -15.68 -13.66
N LYS A 54 1.57 -16.05 -14.73
CA LYS A 54 1.65 -15.20 -15.92
C LYS A 54 0.26 -15.02 -16.52
N MET A 55 -0.12 -13.77 -16.76
CA MET A 55 -1.35 -13.38 -17.43
C MET A 55 -1.00 -12.61 -18.72
N ASP A 56 -1.76 -12.81 -19.79
CA ASP A 56 -1.59 -12.06 -21.03
C ASP A 56 -2.04 -10.61 -20.88
N ARG A 57 -3.08 -10.39 -20.07
CA ARG A 57 -3.61 -9.05 -19.73
C ARG A 57 -3.98 -8.99 -18.26
N VAL A 58 -3.73 -7.84 -17.63
CA VAL A 58 -4.05 -7.56 -16.24
C VAL A 58 -5.17 -6.50 -16.19
N ARG A 59 -6.30 -6.85 -15.60
CA ARG A 59 -7.47 -5.97 -15.43
C ARG A 59 -7.33 -5.18 -14.13
N VAL A 60 -7.20 -3.87 -14.26
CA VAL A 60 -6.90 -2.98 -13.13
C VAL A 60 -8.09 -2.07 -12.81
N GLY A 61 -8.45 -2.01 -11.53
CA GLY A 61 -9.30 -0.98 -10.95
C GLY A 61 -8.46 0.03 -10.16
N ILE A 62 -8.75 1.32 -10.29
CA ILE A 62 -8.00 2.39 -9.59
C ILE A 62 -8.94 3.15 -8.67
N ILE A 63 -8.56 3.27 -7.38
CA ILE A 63 -9.32 3.97 -6.35
C ILE A 63 -8.54 5.19 -5.87
N GLY A 64 -9.19 6.36 -5.90
CA GLY A 64 -8.60 7.64 -5.55
C GLY A 64 -7.93 8.30 -6.75
N LEU A 65 -8.64 9.24 -7.39
CA LEU A 65 -8.23 9.89 -8.64
C LEU A 65 -7.83 11.36 -8.42
N GLY A 66 -7.25 11.65 -7.25
CA GLY A 66 -6.55 12.89 -6.98
C GLY A 66 -5.25 13.00 -7.78
N ASN A 67 -4.34 13.90 -7.36
CA ASN A 67 -3.09 14.13 -8.12
C ASN A 67 -2.31 12.84 -8.42
N ARG A 68 -2.16 11.95 -7.43
CA ARG A 68 -1.42 10.69 -7.60
C ARG A 68 -2.16 9.70 -8.49
N GLY A 69 -3.48 9.53 -8.26
CA GLY A 69 -4.28 8.60 -9.05
C GLY A 69 -4.45 9.04 -10.50
N GLU A 70 -4.65 10.33 -10.77
CA GLU A 70 -4.69 10.86 -12.14
C GLU A 70 -3.37 10.58 -12.87
N GLU A 71 -2.24 10.83 -12.21
CA GLU A 71 -0.93 10.55 -12.79
C GLU A 71 -0.73 9.05 -13.03
N ALA A 72 -1.19 8.20 -12.09
CA ALA A 72 -1.15 6.75 -12.24
C ALA A 72 -1.96 6.29 -13.45
N VAL A 73 -3.21 6.75 -13.62
CA VAL A 73 -4.04 6.45 -14.80
C VAL A 73 -3.29 6.81 -16.08
N ARG A 74 -2.72 8.00 -16.17
CA ARG A 74 -1.98 8.43 -17.36
C ARG A 74 -0.80 7.52 -17.68
N ARG A 75 -0.03 7.08 -16.68
CA ARG A 75 1.11 6.16 -16.86
C ARG A 75 0.67 4.77 -17.26
N LEU A 76 -0.37 4.24 -16.61
CA LEU A 76 -0.88 2.90 -16.87
C LEU A 76 -1.44 2.75 -18.29
N CYS A 77 -1.96 3.83 -18.89
CA CYS A 77 -2.39 3.84 -20.30
C CYS A 77 -1.28 3.53 -21.32
N TYR A 78 -0.02 3.53 -20.91
CA TYR A 78 1.13 3.21 -21.80
C TYR A 78 1.75 1.85 -21.52
N ILE A 79 1.15 1.05 -20.63
CA ILE A 79 1.66 -0.28 -20.30
C ILE A 79 0.93 -1.32 -21.15
N ASP A 80 1.68 -2.01 -22.01
CA ASP A 80 1.15 -3.10 -22.81
C ASP A 80 0.72 -4.27 -21.91
N GLY A 81 -0.42 -4.90 -22.23
CA GLY A 81 -0.95 -6.00 -21.44
C GLY A 81 -1.70 -5.58 -20.18
N LEU A 82 -1.99 -4.27 -20.00
CA LEU A 82 -2.78 -3.76 -18.89
C LEU A 82 -4.07 -3.12 -19.42
N ASP A 83 -5.20 -3.45 -18.79
CA ASP A 83 -6.50 -2.85 -19.05
C ASP A 83 -7.01 -2.11 -17.82
N ILE A 84 -7.21 -0.80 -17.93
CA ILE A 84 -7.91 -0.02 -16.91
C ILE A 84 -9.41 -0.26 -17.12
N VAL A 85 -10.02 -1.10 -16.29
CA VAL A 85 -11.43 -1.50 -16.46
C VAL A 85 -12.38 -0.81 -15.49
N ALA A 86 -11.84 -0.20 -14.41
CA ALA A 86 -12.65 0.53 -13.45
C ALA A 86 -11.90 1.70 -12.81
N LEU A 87 -12.62 2.78 -12.56
CA LEU A 87 -12.14 4.00 -11.92
C LEU A 87 -13.07 4.40 -10.79
N CYS A 88 -12.52 4.75 -9.61
CA CYS A 88 -13.31 5.18 -8.47
C CYS A 88 -12.71 6.41 -7.79
N ASP A 89 -13.54 7.40 -7.53
CA ASP A 89 -13.27 8.52 -6.63
C ASP A 89 -14.58 8.98 -5.98
N LYS A 90 -14.52 9.57 -4.80
CA LYS A 90 -15.68 10.21 -4.15
C LYS A 90 -16.30 11.29 -5.04
N TYR A 91 -15.47 11.99 -5.82
CA TYR A 91 -15.87 13.10 -6.69
C TYR A 91 -16.01 12.63 -8.14
N SER A 92 -17.21 12.81 -8.71
CA SER A 92 -17.53 12.36 -10.07
C SER A 92 -16.76 13.08 -11.16
N ASP A 93 -16.41 14.34 -10.96
CA ASP A 93 -15.60 15.12 -11.90
C ASP A 93 -14.21 14.50 -12.10
N ARG A 94 -13.61 13.91 -11.06
CA ARG A 94 -12.33 13.23 -11.15
C ARG A 94 -12.42 11.90 -11.91
N THR A 95 -13.49 11.13 -11.66
CA THR A 95 -13.71 9.88 -12.40
C THR A 95 -13.91 10.16 -13.88
N GLU A 96 -14.69 11.18 -14.24
CA GLU A 96 -14.95 11.54 -15.63
C GLU A 96 -13.69 12.07 -16.33
N LYS A 97 -12.90 12.91 -15.65
CA LYS A 97 -11.61 13.39 -16.17
C LYS A 97 -10.66 12.22 -16.50
N CYS A 98 -10.53 11.28 -15.57
CA CYS A 98 -9.67 10.11 -15.77
C CYS A 98 -10.22 9.16 -16.83
N ARG A 99 -11.54 8.96 -16.87
CA ARG A 99 -12.22 8.17 -17.90
C ARG A 99 -11.94 8.74 -19.31
N THR A 100 -12.12 10.05 -19.48
CA THR A 100 -11.82 10.74 -20.75
C THR A 100 -10.35 10.52 -21.14
N ALA A 101 -9.41 10.62 -20.20
CA ALA A 101 -7.99 10.39 -20.49
C ALA A 101 -7.69 8.97 -20.98
N VAL A 102 -8.42 7.95 -20.51
CA VAL A 102 -8.31 6.56 -20.99
C VAL A 102 -8.89 6.41 -22.39
N VAL A 103 -10.11 6.95 -22.63
CA VAL A 103 -10.82 6.87 -23.91
C VAL A 103 -10.07 7.61 -25.03
N ASP A 104 -9.47 8.77 -24.73
CA ASP A 104 -8.66 9.53 -25.67
C ASP A 104 -7.43 8.75 -26.17
N LYS A 105 -6.96 7.77 -25.39
CA LYS A 105 -5.90 6.83 -25.80
C LYS A 105 -6.43 5.65 -26.62
N LYS A 106 -7.71 5.65 -26.98
CA LYS A 106 -8.39 4.57 -27.71
C LYS A 106 -8.38 3.22 -26.96
N LEU A 107 -8.28 3.29 -25.62
CA LEU A 107 -8.41 2.15 -24.74
C LEU A 107 -9.89 1.91 -24.41
N PRO A 108 -10.27 0.69 -23.97
CA PRO A 108 -11.63 0.39 -23.54
C PRO A 108 -12.15 1.37 -22.50
N ASP A 109 -13.41 1.73 -22.59
CA ASP A 109 -14.08 2.66 -21.68
C ASP A 109 -14.24 2.05 -20.28
N PRO A 110 -13.57 2.57 -19.24
CA PRO A 110 -13.64 2.01 -17.91
C PRO A 110 -14.96 2.34 -17.22
N LYS A 111 -15.47 1.40 -16.42
CA LYS A 111 -16.61 1.64 -15.54
C LYS A 111 -16.23 2.64 -14.44
N THR A 112 -17.10 3.59 -14.13
CA THR A 112 -16.87 4.59 -13.09
C THR A 112 -17.74 4.35 -11.86
N PHE A 113 -17.16 4.62 -10.67
CA PHE A 113 -17.81 4.55 -9.38
C PHE A 113 -17.56 5.87 -8.65
N SER A 114 -18.62 6.54 -8.20
CA SER A 114 -18.49 7.83 -7.51
C SER A 114 -19.74 8.18 -6.68
N GLY A 115 -19.69 9.30 -5.98
CA GLY A 115 -20.86 9.87 -5.30
C GLY A 115 -21.06 9.41 -3.86
N SER A 116 -20.29 8.42 -3.37
CA SER A 116 -20.31 8.03 -1.96
C SER A 116 -18.92 7.64 -1.46
N GLU A 117 -18.73 7.62 -0.15
CA GLU A 117 -17.46 7.14 0.45
C GLU A 117 -17.26 5.65 0.28
N ASP A 118 -18.33 4.88 0.08
CA ASP A 118 -18.31 3.43 -0.09
C ASP A 118 -18.34 2.99 -1.57
N ALA A 119 -18.33 3.92 -2.52
CA ALA A 119 -18.39 3.59 -3.95
C ALA A 119 -17.27 2.61 -4.41
N TRP A 120 -16.12 2.65 -3.74
CA TRP A 120 -14.98 1.78 -4.01
C TRP A 120 -15.25 0.30 -3.77
N LYS A 121 -16.19 -0.05 -2.90
CA LYS A 121 -16.58 -1.46 -2.67
C LYS A 121 -17.15 -2.07 -3.94
N GLY A 122 -18.00 -1.33 -4.64
CA GLY A 122 -18.55 -1.77 -5.93
C GLY A 122 -17.48 -1.98 -7.01
N LEU A 123 -16.37 -1.24 -6.96
CA LEU A 123 -15.22 -1.50 -7.81
C LEU A 123 -14.51 -2.80 -7.41
N CYS A 124 -14.26 -3.02 -6.11
CA CYS A 124 -13.59 -4.23 -5.62
C CYS A 124 -14.39 -5.51 -5.91
N ASP A 125 -15.72 -5.42 -5.99
CA ASP A 125 -16.61 -6.54 -6.29
C ASP A 125 -16.64 -6.92 -7.79
N MET A 126 -16.02 -6.11 -8.66
CA MET A 126 -15.90 -6.43 -10.08
C MET A 126 -14.91 -7.57 -10.33
N ASP A 127 -15.01 -8.16 -11.52
CA ASP A 127 -14.00 -9.10 -12.02
C ASP A 127 -12.71 -8.34 -12.42
N LEU A 128 -11.80 -8.21 -11.46
CA LEU A 128 -10.52 -7.53 -11.55
C LEU A 128 -9.39 -8.47 -11.12
N ASP A 129 -8.19 -8.22 -11.65
CA ASP A 129 -6.98 -8.90 -11.21
C ASP A 129 -6.22 -8.07 -10.18
N LEU A 130 -6.22 -6.74 -10.33
CA LEU A 130 -5.47 -5.81 -9.48
C LEU A 130 -6.32 -4.60 -9.11
N VAL A 131 -6.29 -4.22 -7.85
CA VAL A 131 -6.80 -2.92 -7.35
C VAL A 131 -5.61 -2.04 -6.98
N TYR A 132 -5.54 -0.84 -7.58
CA TYR A 132 -4.53 0.16 -7.25
C TYR A 132 -5.14 1.29 -6.43
N ILE A 133 -4.63 1.51 -5.21
CA ILE A 133 -5.17 2.42 -4.22
C ILE A 133 -4.27 3.66 -4.11
N CYS A 134 -4.84 4.83 -4.43
CA CYS A 134 -4.18 6.15 -4.41
C CYS A 134 -4.96 7.15 -3.54
N THR A 135 -5.67 6.68 -2.54
CA THR A 135 -6.52 7.46 -1.63
C THR A 135 -5.70 8.16 -0.53
N PRO A 136 -6.30 8.97 0.37
CA PRO A 136 -5.64 9.39 1.60
C PRO A 136 -5.27 8.22 2.51
N TRP A 137 -4.19 8.36 3.27
CA TRP A 137 -3.51 7.30 4.02
C TRP A 137 -4.41 6.42 4.89
N HIS A 138 -5.37 7.03 5.60
CA HIS A 138 -6.28 6.32 6.50
C HIS A 138 -7.22 5.33 5.77
N TRP A 139 -7.34 5.44 4.44
CA TRP A 139 -8.09 4.51 3.61
C TRP A 139 -7.25 3.37 3.04
N HIS A 140 -5.92 3.48 3.07
CA HIS A 140 -5.03 2.51 2.43
C HIS A 140 -5.25 1.10 2.98
N THR A 141 -5.09 0.92 4.30
CA THR A 141 -5.24 -0.39 4.94
C THR A 141 -6.65 -0.97 4.81
N PRO A 142 -7.74 -0.25 5.14
CA PRO A 142 -9.09 -0.79 4.99
C PRO A 142 -9.43 -1.21 3.57
N MET A 143 -9.06 -0.41 2.58
CA MET A 143 -9.32 -0.73 1.16
C MET A 143 -8.46 -1.90 0.68
N ALA A 144 -7.19 -1.97 1.10
CA ALA A 144 -6.31 -3.07 0.76
C ALA A 144 -6.83 -4.41 1.29
N ILE A 145 -7.20 -4.45 2.57
CA ILE A 145 -7.76 -5.64 3.23
C ILE A 145 -9.04 -6.09 2.54
N TYR A 146 -9.96 -5.17 2.27
CA TYR A 146 -11.20 -5.50 1.57
C TYR A 146 -10.92 -6.09 0.18
N SER A 147 -10.04 -5.46 -0.59
CA SER A 147 -9.68 -5.91 -1.94
C SER A 147 -9.04 -7.30 -1.93
N MET A 148 -8.13 -7.57 -0.99
CA MET A 148 -7.51 -8.89 -0.82
C MET A 148 -8.55 -9.96 -0.44
N LYS A 149 -9.45 -9.65 0.51
CA LYS A 149 -10.56 -10.54 0.88
C LYS A 149 -11.54 -10.80 -0.29
N ALA A 150 -11.64 -9.86 -1.24
CA ALA A 150 -12.38 -10.05 -2.50
C ALA A 150 -11.55 -10.81 -3.56
N GLY A 151 -10.39 -11.36 -3.20
CA GLY A 151 -9.53 -12.16 -4.08
C GLY A 151 -8.74 -11.35 -5.11
N LYS A 152 -8.47 -10.06 -4.84
CA LYS A 152 -7.73 -9.20 -5.75
C LYS A 152 -6.29 -9.03 -5.30
N HIS A 153 -5.36 -8.96 -6.25
CA HIS A 153 -4.05 -8.38 -5.96
C HIS A 153 -4.20 -6.89 -5.64
N VAL A 154 -3.30 -6.37 -4.81
CA VAL A 154 -3.40 -4.97 -4.36
C VAL A 154 -2.06 -4.26 -4.53
N ALA A 155 -2.10 -3.08 -5.12
CA ALA A 155 -1.03 -2.10 -5.10
C ALA A 155 -1.52 -0.87 -4.33
N VAL A 156 -0.71 -0.35 -3.42
CA VAL A 156 -1.08 0.79 -2.57
C VAL A 156 0.02 1.85 -2.60
N GLU A 157 -0.36 3.13 -2.67
CA GLU A 157 0.57 4.24 -2.47
C GLU A 157 1.08 4.28 -1.03
N VAL A 158 2.23 4.87 -0.82
CA VAL A 158 2.87 4.99 0.49
C VAL A 158 2.35 6.20 1.29
N PRO A 159 2.31 6.07 2.62
CA PRO A 159 2.50 4.89 3.46
C PRO A 159 1.31 3.93 3.40
N VAL A 160 1.56 2.64 3.44
CA VAL A 160 0.50 1.63 3.35
C VAL A 160 -0.30 1.56 4.65
N THR A 161 0.39 1.67 5.78
CA THR A 161 -0.16 1.54 7.14
C THR A 161 0.20 2.74 8.01
N GLN A 162 -0.56 2.96 9.07
CA GLN A 162 -0.33 4.02 10.06
C GLN A 162 -0.05 3.47 11.47
N SER A 163 -0.19 2.15 11.66
CA SER A 163 0.07 1.47 12.92
C SER A 163 0.71 0.08 12.72
N MET A 164 1.27 -0.47 13.79
CA MET A 164 1.81 -1.84 13.77
C MET A 164 0.72 -2.89 13.63
N ASP A 165 -0.46 -2.64 14.20
CA ASP A 165 -1.59 -3.56 14.08
C ASP A 165 -2.06 -3.65 12.63
N GLU A 166 -2.13 -2.53 11.92
CA GLU A 166 -2.43 -2.52 10.48
C GLU A 166 -1.38 -3.28 9.66
N CYS A 167 -0.09 -3.18 10.02
CA CYS A 167 0.96 -3.96 9.35
C CYS A 167 0.69 -5.46 9.48
N TRP A 168 0.39 -5.93 10.68
CA TRP A 168 0.11 -7.34 10.94
C TRP A 168 -1.16 -7.79 10.24
N GLU A 169 -2.22 -6.98 10.27
CA GLU A 169 -3.48 -7.31 9.59
C GLU A 169 -3.30 -7.46 8.07
N LEU A 170 -2.48 -6.60 7.44
CA LEU A 170 -2.16 -6.72 6.02
C LEU A 170 -1.40 -8.00 5.71
N VAL A 171 -0.37 -8.35 6.50
CA VAL A 171 0.41 -9.56 6.31
C VAL A 171 -0.50 -10.78 6.48
N GLU A 172 -1.21 -10.88 7.59
CA GLU A 172 -2.14 -11.99 7.87
C GLU A 172 -3.20 -12.13 6.75
N THR A 173 -3.74 -11.01 6.25
CA THR A 173 -4.73 -11.06 5.17
C THR A 173 -4.13 -11.51 3.85
N SER A 174 -2.89 -11.14 3.56
CA SER A 174 -2.23 -11.51 2.31
C SER A 174 -1.80 -12.99 2.28
N GLU A 175 -1.67 -13.61 3.44
CA GLU A 175 -1.23 -15.01 3.60
C GLU A 175 -2.39 -16.01 3.76
N ASN A 176 -3.63 -15.52 3.86
CA ASN A 176 -4.86 -16.33 3.95
C ASN A 176 -5.63 -16.35 2.63
#